data_d1dfc43942f602173ad28dcc6d9731ab
#
_entry.id   d1dfc43942f602173ad28dcc6d9731ab
#
_cell.length_a   1.000
_cell.length_b   1.000
_cell.length_c   1.000
_cell.angle_alpha   90.00
_cell.angle_beta   90.00
_cell.angle_gamma   90.00
#
_symmetry.space_group_name_H-M   'P 1'
#
loop_
_entity.id
_entity.type
_entity.pdbx_description
1 polymer ?
#
loop_
_entity_poly.entity_id
_entity_poly.type
_entity_poly.pdbx_seq_one_letter_code
_entity_poly.pdbx_strand_id
1 'polypeptide(L)'
;MEQTLNSRKTNRNIPFKKILNFKLIAYAIGILLWVEGGMLLLCMGVALFYHEACFKSFLYTAIINVLIGGGLIFYGKGADTWMTRKDGYFIVTLTWLLFTVLGMLPFLISGEISSVTNAFFETISGFTTAGATILDNIEAMPHGLLFWR
;
A
#
# COMPACT_ATOMS: atom_id res chain seq x y z
N MET A 1 62.45 -0.59 6.64
CA MET A 1 61.53 -0.36 5.53
C MET A 1 60.34 -1.35 5.51
N GLU A 2 60.20 -2.17 6.56
CA GLU A 2 59.16 -3.21 6.70
C GLU A 2 58.02 -2.87 7.66
N GLN A 3 58.11 -1.76 8.42
CA GLN A 3 57.07 -1.36 9.37
C GLN A 3 55.93 -0.51 8.80
N THR A 4 56.00 -0.08 7.58
CA THR A 4 54.97 0.76 6.95
C THR A 4 53.90 0.01 6.14
N LEU A 5 54.04 -1.30 5.98
CA LEU A 5 53.09 -2.13 5.25
C LEU A 5 52.00 -2.79 6.11
N ASN A 6 52.09 -2.72 7.41
CA ASN A 6 51.19 -3.42 8.31
C ASN A 6 50.02 -2.56 8.87
N SER A 7 49.96 -1.30 8.48
CA SER A 7 48.94 -0.34 9.00
C SER A 7 47.70 -0.21 8.14
N ARG A 8 47.48 -1.01 7.08
CA ARG A 8 46.33 -0.95 6.21
C ARG A 8 45.40 -2.17 6.22
N LYS A 9 45.49 -3.00 7.24
CA LYS A 9 44.37 -3.90 7.55
C LYS A 9 43.29 -3.11 8.27
N THR A 10 42.70 -2.20 7.55
CA THR A 10 41.40 -1.62 7.92
C THR A 10 40.44 -2.79 8.03
N ASN A 11 40.15 -3.14 9.28
CA ASN A 11 39.15 -4.11 9.67
C ASN A 11 37.81 -3.62 9.12
N ARG A 12 37.53 -3.88 7.85
CA ARG A 12 36.20 -3.77 7.29
C ARG A 12 35.40 -4.90 7.92
N ASN A 13 34.92 -4.66 9.13
CA ASN A 13 33.78 -5.37 9.64
C ASN A 13 32.63 -5.07 8.67
N ILE A 14 32.57 -5.84 7.58
CA ILE A 14 31.40 -5.87 6.71
C ILE A 14 30.32 -6.46 7.61
N PRO A 15 29.35 -5.66 8.09
CA PRO A 15 28.29 -6.20 8.92
C PRO A 15 27.65 -7.32 8.11
N PHE A 16 27.45 -8.46 8.75
CA PHE A 16 26.73 -9.61 8.19
C PHE A 16 25.57 -9.08 7.36
N LYS A 17 25.63 -9.28 6.07
CA LYS A 17 24.68 -8.76 5.08
C LYS A 17 23.29 -9.25 5.47
N LYS A 18 22.56 -8.40 6.21
CA LYS A 18 21.18 -8.67 6.62
C LYS A 18 20.41 -8.94 5.34
N ILE A 19 19.93 -10.16 5.15
CA ILE A 19 19.40 -10.64 3.87
C ILE A 19 18.19 -9.80 3.45
N LEU A 20 17.41 -9.31 4.42
CA LEU A 20 16.24 -8.44 4.27
C LEU A 20 16.04 -7.59 5.53
N ASN A 21 15.70 -6.32 5.33
CA ASN A 21 15.37 -5.41 6.43
C ASN A 21 13.85 -5.33 6.62
N PHE A 22 13.25 -6.34 7.27
CA PHE A 22 11.80 -6.41 7.50
C PHE A 22 11.22 -5.18 8.20
N LYS A 23 11.96 -4.54 9.09
CA LYS A 23 11.50 -3.32 9.77
C LYS A 23 11.40 -2.14 8.80
N LEU A 24 12.38 -1.99 7.90
CA LEU A 24 12.36 -0.95 6.89
C LEU A 24 11.22 -1.19 5.89
N ILE A 25 11.02 -2.44 5.47
CA ILE A 25 9.94 -2.84 4.57
C ILE A 25 8.58 -2.50 5.21
N ALA A 26 8.36 -2.91 6.46
CA ALA A 26 7.13 -2.62 7.19
C ALA A 26 6.88 -1.11 7.34
N TYR A 27 7.91 -0.35 7.67
CA TYR A 27 7.82 1.11 7.81
C TYR A 27 7.41 1.78 6.49
N ALA A 28 8.06 1.40 5.39
CA ALA A 28 7.76 1.95 4.07
C ALA A 28 6.33 1.61 3.62
N ILE A 29 5.91 0.34 3.77
CA ILE A 29 4.55 -0.08 3.44
C ILE A 29 3.53 0.65 4.32
N GLY A 30 3.80 0.81 5.61
CA GLY A 30 2.91 1.52 6.51
C GLY A 30 2.65 2.98 6.09
N ILE A 31 3.70 3.69 5.64
CA ILE A 31 3.55 5.05 5.10
C ILE A 31 2.70 5.04 3.83
N LEU A 32 2.94 4.09 2.92
CA LEU A 32 2.19 3.99 1.68
C LEU A 32 0.71 3.68 1.93
N LEU A 33 0.38 2.84 2.91
CA LEU A 33 -1.01 2.60 3.32
C LEU A 33 -1.68 3.86 3.89
N TRP A 34 -0.95 4.73 4.57
CA TRP A 34 -1.50 6.01 5.00
C TRP A 34 -1.80 6.94 3.82
N VAL A 35 -0.98 6.91 2.76
CA VAL A 35 -1.26 7.64 1.52
C VAL A 35 -2.54 7.10 0.87
N GLU A 36 -2.69 5.77 0.78
CA GLU A 36 -3.92 5.14 0.29
C GLU A 36 -5.14 5.53 1.13
N GLY A 37 -5.01 5.50 2.46
CA GLY A 37 -6.05 5.98 3.37
C GLY A 37 -6.47 7.43 3.12
N GLY A 38 -5.50 8.31 2.83
CA GLY A 38 -5.77 9.70 2.43
C GLY A 38 -6.55 9.80 1.13
N MET A 39 -6.22 8.98 0.13
CA MET A 39 -6.96 8.92 -1.13
C MET A 39 -8.41 8.42 -0.92
N LEU A 40 -8.61 7.42 -0.06
CA LEU A 40 -9.95 6.95 0.31
C LEU A 40 -10.79 8.04 0.99
N LEU A 41 -10.17 8.91 1.81
CA LEU A 41 -10.86 10.05 2.40
C LEU A 41 -11.28 11.09 1.35
N LEU A 42 -10.49 11.29 0.29
CA LEU A 42 -10.89 12.14 -0.83
C LEU A 42 -12.11 11.54 -1.56
N CYS A 43 -12.11 10.22 -1.82
CA CYS A 43 -13.27 9.53 -2.41
C CYS A 43 -14.50 9.61 -1.53
N MET A 44 -14.32 9.52 -0.20
CA MET A 44 -15.39 9.75 0.77
C MET A 44 -15.97 11.17 0.64
N GLY A 45 -15.11 12.18 0.44
CA GLY A 45 -15.53 13.56 0.20
C GLY A 45 -16.41 13.69 -1.05
N VAL A 46 -16.04 13.01 -2.13
CA VAL A 46 -16.85 12.95 -3.37
C VAL A 46 -18.20 12.27 -3.09
N ALA A 47 -18.22 11.11 -2.43
CA ALA A 47 -19.44 10.40 -2.10
C ALA A 47 -20.38 11.23 -1.20
N LEU A 48 -19.84 12.01 -0.26
CA LEU A 48 -20.61 12.94 0.56
C LEU A 48 -21.19 14.10 -0.25
N PHE A 49 -20.43 14.63 -1.20
CA PHE A 49 -20.89 15.72 -2.07
C PHE A 49 -22.12 15.28 -2.92
N TYR A 50 -22.11 14.04 -3.38
CA TYR A 50 -23.24 13.47 -4.15
C TYR A 50 -24.31 12.81 -3.25
N HIS A 51 -24.21 12.92 -1.93
CA HIS A 51 -25.13 12.32 -0.97
C HIS A 51 -25.31 10.80 -1.11
N GLU A 52 -24.27 10.11 -1.50
CA GLU A 52 -24.26 8.66 -1.73
C GLU A 52 -24.05 7.87 -0.43
N ALA A 53 -24.72 6.73 -0.29
CA ALA A 53 -24.59 5.87 0.89
C ALA A 53 -23.22 5.18 0.98
N CYS A 54 -22.47 5.10 -0.12
CA CYS A 54 -21.15 4.44 -0.19
C CYS A 54 -20.04 5.16 0.62
N PHE A 55 -20.28 6.39 1.15
CA PHE A 55 -19.32 7.08 1.99
C PHE A 55 -18.88 6.26 3.21
N LYS A 56 -19.79 5.43 3.77
CA LYS A 56 -19.50 4.55 4.92
C LYS A 56 -18.44 3.50 4.55
N SER A 57 -18.47 2.97 3.33
CA SER A 57 -17.51 1.98 2.84
C SER A 57 -16.11 2.56 2.79
N PHE A 58 -15.96 3.79 2.31
CA PHE A 58 -14.69 4.51 2.33
C PHE A 58 -14.19 4.79 3.74
N LEU A 59 -15.09 5.21 4.64
CA LEU A 59 -14.73 5.47 6.04
C LEU A 59 -14.18 4.21 6.73
N TYR A 60 -14.89 3.08 6.61
CA TYR A 60 -14.42 1.83 7.22
C TYR A 60 -13.10 1.37 6.62
N THR A 61 -12.93 1.44 5.30
CA THR A 61 -11.69 1.07 4.64
C THR A 61 -10.53 1.99 5.04
N ALA A 62 -10.77 3.29 5.12
CA ALA A 62 -9.76 4.26 5.57
C ALA A 62 -9.31 3.98 7.01
N ILE A 63 -10.24 3.67 7.92
CA ILE A 63 -9.91 3.28 9.30
C ILE A 63 -9.04 2.02 9.31
N ILE A 64 -9.39 0.99 8.54
CA ILE A 64 -8.62 -0.25 8.43
C ILE A 64 -7.20 0.06 7.92
N ASN A 65 -7.08 0.87 6.86
CA ASN A 65 -5.79 1.29 6.31
C ASN A 65 -4.91 2.03 7.33
N VAL A 66 -5.49 2.97 8.06
CA VAL A 66 -4.78 3.75 9.08
C VAL A 66 -4.33 2.85 10.23
N LEU A 67 -5.16 1.91 10.68
CA LEU A 67 -4.81 0.98 11.75
C LEU A 67 -3.69 0.02 11.34
N ILE A 68 -3.80 -0.61 10.16
CA ILE A 68 -2.78 -1.52 9.64
C ILE A 68 -1.49 -0.74 9.36
N GLY A 69 -1.57 0.38 8.66
CA GLY A 69 -0.44 1.24 8.34
C GLY A 69 0.24 1.78 9.60
N GLY A 70 -0.53 2.23 10.60
CA GLY A 70 -0.02 2.67 11.89
C GLY A 70 0.71 1.57 12.65
N GLY A 71 0.16 0.37 12.67
CA GLY A 71 0.81 -0.82 13.27
C GLY A 71 2.14 -1.15 12.58
N LEU A 72 2.18 -1.10 11.25
CA LEU A 72 3.41 -1.34 10.47
C LEU A 72 4.46 -0.25 10.70
N ILE A 73 4.06 1.03 10.78
CA ILE A 73 4.95 2.14 11.11
C ILE A 73 5.52 1.96 12.51
N PHE A 74 4.68 1.62 13.48
CA PHE A 74 5.11 1.40 14.86
C PHE A 74 6.13 0.24 14.96
N TYR A 75 5.85 -0.89 14.29
CA TYR A 75 6.76 -2.03 14.21
C TYR A 75 8.08 -1.68 13.53
N GLY A 76 8.03 -0.88 12.47
CA GLY A 76 9.19 -0.45 11.68
C GLY A 76 10.00 0.69 12.31
N LYS A 77 9.54 1.27 13.43
CA LYS A 77 10.21 2.38 14.10
C LYS A 77 11.62 1.98 14.56
N GLY A 78 12.62 2.80 14.20
CA GLY A 78 14.02 2.50 14.48
C GLY A 78 14.66 1.49 13.51
N ALA A 79 14.10 1.32 12.32
CA ALA A 79 14.73 0.56 11.25
C ALA A 79 16.01 1.25 10.78
N ASP A 80 17.04 0.44 10.47
CA ASP A 80 18.23 0.95 9.79
C ASP A 80 17.85 1.46 8.41
N THR A 81 18.30 2.66 8.05
CA THR A 81 17.98 3.31 6.77
C THR A 81 18.70 2.72 5.56
N TRP A 82 19.59 1.75 5.77
CA TRP A 82 20.28 1.06 4.68
C TRP A 82 19.33 0.15 3.92
N MET A 83 18.93 0.60 2.75
CA MET A 83 18.04 -0.11 1.84
C MET A 83 18.86 -0.90 0.80
N THR A 84 18.62 -2.19 0.67
CA THR A 84 19.18 -3.01 -0.39
C THR A 84 18.23 -3.05 -1.60
N ARG A 85 18.76 -3.40 -2.78
CA ARG A 85 17.91 -3.58 -3.98
C ARG A 85 16.81 -4.62 -3.76
N LYS A 86 17.09 -5.65 -2.96
CA LYS A 86 16.10 -6.69 -2.61
C LYS A 86 14.97 -6.13 -1.78
N ASP A 87 15.27 -5.29 -0.78
CA ASP A 87 14.24 -4.63 0.04
C ASP A 87 13.29 -3.81 -0.83
N GLY A 88 13.83 -3.09 -1.84
CA GLY A 88 13.02 -2.32 -2.79
C GLY A 88 12.03 -3.18 -3.58
N TYR A 89 12.47 -4.32 -4.11
CA TYR A 89 11.57 -5.23 -4.82
C TYR A 89 10.47 -5.78 -3.91
N PHE A 90 10.80 -6.15 -2.68
CA PHE A 90 9.81 -6.62 -1.70
C PHE A 90 8.81 -5.52 -1.32
N ILE A 91 9.28 -4.30 -1.09
CA ILE A 91 8.39 -3.16 -0.79
C ILE A 91 7.39 -2.96 -1.93
N VAL A 92 7.86 -2.88 -3.17
CA VAL A 92 6.99 -2.67 -4.33
C VAL A 92 5.97 -3.80 -4.46
N THR A 93 6.40 -5.05 -4.45
CA THR A 93 5.52 -6.21 -4.63
C THR A 93 4.46 -6.29 -3.52
N LEU A 94 4.88 -6.15 -2.26
CA LEU A 94 3.95 -6.23 -1.13
C LEU A 94 2.99 -5.03 -1.10
N THR A 95 3.46 -3.84 -1.46
CA THR A 95 2.59 -2.65 -1.56
C THR A 95 1.51 -2.86 -2.61
N TRP A 96 1.84 -3.35 -3.81
CA TRP A 96 0.85 -3.63 -4.85
C TRP A 96 -0.21 -4.62 -4.38
N LEU A 97 0.21 -5.71 -3.72
CA LEU A 97 -0.73 -6.70 -3.18
C LEU A 97 -1.63 -6.11 -2.10
N LEU A 98 -1.05 -5.38 -1.14
CA LEU A 98 -1.81 -4.78 -0.04
C LEU A 98 -2.77 -3.71 -0.53
N PHE A 99 -2.34 -2.82 -1.43
CA PHE A 99 -3.19 -1.81 -2.03
C PHE A 99 -4.37 -2.44 -2.78
N THR A 100 -4.13 -3.53 -3.52
CA THR A 100 -5.23 -4.21 -4.21
C THR A 100 -6.20 -4.85 -3.22
N VAL A 101 -5.68 -5.52 -2.17
CA VAL A 101 -6.52 -6.19 -1.16
C VAL A 101 -7.29 -5.20 -0.30
N LEU A 102 -6.69 -4.10 0.10
CA LEU A 102 -7.36 -3.07 0.89
C LEU A 102 -8.23 -2.17 0.01
N GLY A 103 -7.73 -1.83 -1.18
CA GLY A 103 -8.46 -1.00 -2.14
C GLY A 103 -9.70 -1.63 -2.74
N MET A 104 -9.86 -2.97 -2.70
CA MET A 104 -11.10 -3.62 -3.12
C MET A 104 -12.22 -3.54 -2.06
N LEU A 105 -11.88 -3.24 -0.79
CA LEU A 105 -12.86 -3.23 0.30
C LEU A 105 -14.00 -2.24 0.10
N PRO A 106 -13.81 -1.01 -0.43
CA PRO A 106 -14.93 -0.11 -0.70
C PRO A 106 -15.99 -0.73 -1.62
N PHE A 107 -15.60 -1.50 -2.63
CA PHE A 107 -16.51 -2.17 -3.56
C PHE A 107 -17.30 -3.29 -2.87
N LEU A 108 -16.62 -4.08 -2.01
CA LEU A 108 -17.24 -5.17 -1.27
C LEU A 108 -18.18 -4.67 -0.17
N ILE A 109 -17.77 -3.67 0.59
CA ILE A 109 -18.55 -3.11 1.71
C ILE A 109 -19.77 -2.33 1.21
N SER A 110 -19.66 -1.66 0.06
CA SER A 110 -20.82 -0.98 -0.54
C SER A 110 -21.85 -1.95 -1.11
N GLY A 111 -21.42 -3.19 -1.44
CA GLY A 111 -22.25 -4.20 -2.08
C GLY A 111 -22.39 -4.06 -3.60
N GLU A 112 -21.76 -3.05 -4.21
CA GLU A 112 -21.80 -2.83 -5.66
C GLU A 112 -21.11 -3.97 -6.43
N ILE A 113 -20.04 -4.50 -5.88
CA ILE A 113 -19.37 -5.69 -6.39
C ILE A 113 -19.31 -6.73 -5.28
N SER A 114 -20.21 -7.71 -5.29
CA SER A 114 -20.30 -8.73 -4.26
C SER A 114 -19.25 -9.85 -4.39
N SER A 115 -18.69 -10.04 -5.59
CA SER A 115 -17.65 -11.04 -5.84
C SER A 115 -16.27 -10.50 -5.49
N VAL A 116 -15.56 -11.17 -4.57
CA VAL A 116 -14.18 -10.82 -4.18
C VAL A 116 -13.24 -10.83 -5.38
N THR A 117 -13.36 -11.83 -6.27
CA THR A 117 -12.53 -11.91 -7.48
C THR A 117 -12.75 -10.73 -8.41
N ASN A 118 -14.01 -10.32 -8.57
CA ASN A 118 -14.39 -9.20 -9.41
C ASN A 118 -13.91 -7.86 -8.82
N ALA A 119 -14.09 -7.66 -7.50
CA ALA A 119 -13.59 -6.46 -6.81
C ALA A 119 -12.06 -6.37 -6.87
N PHE A 120 -11.38 -7.50 -6.71
CA PHE A 120 -9.91 -7.58 -6.85
C PHE A 120 -9.47 -7.21 -8.27
N PHE A 121 -10.13 -7.77 -9.30
CA PHE A 121 -9.83 -7.46 -10.70
C PHE A 121 -10.03 -5.98 -11.02
N GLU A 122 -11.17 -5.41 -10.60
CA GLU A 122 -11.48 -3.99 -10.84
C GLU A 122 -10.44 -3.08 -10.18
N THR A 123 -10.06 -3.39 -8.92
CA THR A 123 -9.06 -2.62 -8.19
C THR A 123 -7.67 -2.71 -8.81
N ILE A 124 -7.21 -3.91 -9.19
CA ILE A 124 -5.89 -4.07 -9.80
C ILE A 124 -5.85 -3.44 -11.20
N SER A 125 -6.97 -3.51 -11.95
CA SER A 125 -7.09 -2.85 -13.24
C SER A 125 -6.98 -1.33 -13.13
N GLY A 126 -7.60 -0.74 -12.10
CA GLY A 126 -7.47 0.68 -11.79
C GLY A 126 -6.04 1.07 -11.47
N PHE A 127 -5.41 0.39 -10.50
CA PHE A 127 -4.03 0.70 -10.08
C PHE A 127 -2.99 0.49 -11.18
N THR A 128 -3.15 -0.53 -12.01
CA THR A 128 -2.25 -0.78 -13.15
C THR A 128 -2.54 0.08 -14.37
N THR A 129 -3.54 0.96 -14.30
CA THR A 129 -3.99 1.81 -15.41
C THR A 129 -4.38 1.01 -16.67
N ALA A 130 -4.75 -0.28 -16.50
CA ALA A 130 -5.15 -1.15 -17.60
C ALA A 130 -6.52 -0.74 -18.19
N GLY A 131 -7.40 -0.13 -17.38
CA GLY A 131 -8.71 0.34 -17.79
C GLY A 131 -9.71 -0.77 -18.13
N ALA A 132 -9.34 -2.04 -17.91
CA ALA A 132 -10.25 -3.16 -18.09
C ALA A 132 -11.31 -3.18 -17.00
N THR A 133 -12.54 -3.51 -17.34
CA THR A 133 -13.68 -3.57 -16.40
C THR A 133 -14.50 -4.82 -16.60
N ILE A 134 -15.08 -5.29 -15.50
CA ILE A 134 -16.08 -6.36 -15.47
C ILE A 134 -17.51 -5.80 -15.40
N LEU A 135 -17.65 -4.48 -15.30
CA LEU A 135 -18.95 -3.82 -15.14
C LEU A 135 -19.62 -3.66 -16.50
N ASP A 136 -20.82 -4.17 -16.62
CA ASP A 136 -21.65 -4.01 -17.82
C ASP A 136 -22.19 -2.59 -17.96
N ASN A 137 -22.49 -1.93 -16.83
CA ASN A 137 -22.97 -0.55 -16.78
C ASN A 137 -22.18 0.27 -15.75
N ILE A 138 -21.19 0.98 -16.24
CA ILE A 138 -20.30 1.81 -15.42
C ILE A 138 -21.04 3.03 -14.83
N GLU A 139 -21.97 3.60 -15.61
CA GLU A 139 -22.70 4.82 -15.23
C GLU A 139 -23.68 4.59 -14.07
N ALA A 140 -24.06 3.35 -13.80
CA ALA A 140 -24.94 3.01 -12.68
C ALA A 140 -24.20 2.98 -11.33
N MET A 141 -22.86 2.99 -11.34
CA MET A 141 -22.04 2.94 -10.12
C MET A 141 -22.01 4.32 -9.43
N PRO A 142 -22.03 4.37 -8.08
CA PRO A 142 -21.87 5.61 -7.33
C PRO A 142 -20.62 6.39 -7.70
N HIS A 143 -20.72 7.72 -7.78
CA HIS A 143 -19.63 8.61 -8.19
C HIS A 143 -18.37 8.47 -7.31
N GLY A 144 -18.56 8.27 -6.01
CA GLY A 144 -17.43 8.02 -5.09
C GLY A 144 -16.64 6.78 -5.48
N LEU A 145 -17.29 5.68 -5.86
CA LEU A 145 -16.65 4.43 -6.29
C LEU A 145 -16.04 4.56 -7.70
N LEU A 146 -16.68 5.32 -8.60
CA LEU A 146 -16.11 5.64 -9.91
C LEU A 146 -14.83 6.47 -9.78
N PHE A 147 -14.80 7.39 -8.82
CA PHE A 147 -13.61 8.21 -8.57
C PHE A 147 -12.46 7.39 -7.95
N TRP A 148 -12.79 6.35 -7.16
CA TRP A 148 -11.80 5.44 -6.59
C TRP A 148 -11.20 4.48 -7.62
N ARG A 149 -12.01 4.06 -8.56
CA ARG A 149 -11.64 3.16 -9.65
C ARG A 149 -10.57 3.73 -10.56
#